data_b0e658a0bfe3b58f511f454a62eeb7e7
#
_entry.id   b0e658a0bfe3b58f511f454a62eeb7e7
#
_cell.length_a   1.000
_cell.length_b   1.000
_cell.length_c   1.000
_cell.angle_alpha   90.00
_cell.angle_beta   90.00
_cell.angle_gamma   90.00
#
_symmetry.space_group_name_H-M   'P 1'
#
loop_
_entity.id
_entity.type
_entity.pdbx_description
1 polymer ?
#
loop_
_entity_poly.entity_id
_entity_poly.type
_entity_poly.pdbx_seq_one_letter_code
_entity_poly.pdbx_strand_id
1 'polypeptide(L)'
;MISEFSYLNITSIGRNLIQEENDCGYACLEIPSCFSYNVAAFPDVNGKLLCELLPSDKYNNSDTFNASQEFHHFYIPVSQTTYLSQLFHWKDNK
;
A
#
# COMPACT_ATOMS: atom_id res chain seq x y z
N MET A 1 8.12 1.23 -3.79
CA MET A 1 9.03 2.23 -3.19
C MET A 1 8.60 2.53 -1.77
N ILE A 2 9.55 2.63 -0.87
CA ILE A 2 9.28 2.78 0.55
C ILE A 2 9.61 4.19 1.03
N SER A 3 8.76 4.71 1.93
CA SER A 3 9.03 5.90 2.72
C SER A 3 9.00 5.45 4.18
N GLU A 4 10.17 5.21 4.74
CA GLU A 4 10.27 4.71 6.11
C GLU A 4 9.75 5.74 7.09
N PHE A 5 9.08 5.27 8.13
CA PHE A 5 8.53 6.08 9.22
C PHE A 5 7.73 7.27 8.70
N SER A 6 6.80 6.95 7.80
CA SER A 6 5.88 7.92 7.20
C SER A 6 4.49 7.32 7.14
N TYR A 7 3.48 8.18 7.12
CA TYR A 7 2.08 7.78 7.10
C TYR A 7 1.29 8.70 6.18
N LEU A 8 0.54 8.10 5.26
CA LEU A 8 -0.38 8.85 4.42
C LEU A 8 -1.78 8.75 5.02
N ASN A 9 -2.26 9.85 5.57
CA ASN A 9 -3.52 9.88 6.30
C ASN A 9 -4.68 10.23 5.37
N ILE A 10 -5.14 9.23 4.63
CA ILE A 10 -6.33 9.34 3.78
C ILE A 10 -7.21 8.13 4.06
N THR A 11 -8.47 8.19 3.61
CA THR A 11 -9.40 7.08 3.82
C THR A 11 -8.92 5.84 3.09
N SER A 12 -8.76 4.74 3.82
CA SER A 12 -8.33 3.47 3.23
C SER A 12 -9.48 2.78 2.51
N ILE A 13 -9.15 1.99 1.49
CA ILE A 13 -10.12 1.15 0.79
C ILE A 13 -10.17 -0.25 1.38
N GLY A 14 -9.22 -0.59 2.23
CA GLY A 14 -9.20 -1.86 2.93
C GLY A 14 -8.15 -1.84 4.02
N ARG A 15 -8.40 -2.58 5.09
CA ARG A 15 -7.48 -2.72 6.22
C ARG A 15 -7.42 -4.19 6.61
N ASN A 16 -6.23 -4.65 6.98
CA ASN A 16 -6.04 -6.05 7.30
C ASN A 16 -4.86 -6.22 8.26
N LEU A 17 -4.88 -7.28 9.02
CA LEU A 17 -3.74 -7.66 9.84
C LEU A 17 -2.97 -8.73 9.09
N ILE A 18 -1.68 -8.52 8.93
CA ILE A 18 -0.80 -9.39 8.17
C ILE A 18 0.38 -9.84 9.02
N GLN A 19 1.08 -10.87 8.58
CA GLN A 19 2.24 -11.36 9.32
C GLN A 19 3.54 -10.75 8.82
N GLU A 20 3.64 -10.51 7.52
CA GLU A 20 4.86 -9.97 6.92
C GLU A 20 4.53 -8.73 6.12
N GLU A 21 5.46 -7.79 6.11
CA GLU A 21 5.32 -6.52 5.41
C GLU A 21 4.96 -6.70 3.94
N ASN A 22 5.57 -7.69 3.28
CA ASN A 22 5.33 -7.93 1.86
C ASN A 22 3.90 -8.35 1.56
N ASP A 23 3.20 -8.92 2.52
CA ASP A 23 1.82 -9.34 2.32
C ASP A 23 0.90 -8.16 2.01
N CYS A 24 1.20 -7.00 2.57
CA CYS A 24 0.43 -5.78 2.30
C CYS A 24 0.60 -5.35 0.84
N GLY A 25 1.83 -5.41 0.34
CA GLY A 25 2.11 -5.09 -1.06
C GLY A 25 1.39 -6.01 -2.02
N TYR A 26 1.40 -7.30 -1.74
CA TYR A 26 0.70 -8.27 -2.57
C TYR A 26 -0.81 -8.01 -2.60
N ALA A 27 -1.38 -7.69 -1.44
CA ALA A 27 -2.81 -7.36 -1.37
C ALA A 27 -3.13 -6.12 -2.21
N CYS A 28 -2.28 -5.11 -2.15
CA CYS A 28 -2.46 -3.88 -2.94
C CYS A 28 -2.40 -4.18 -4.44
N LEU A 29 -1.45 -5.01 -4.86
CA LEU A 29 -1.29 -5.34 -6.27
C LEU A 29 -2.49 -6.09 -6.84
N GLU A 30 -3.25 -6.79 -6.00
CA GLU A 30 -4.43 -7.53 -6.45
C GLU A 30 -5.66 -6.64 -6.63
N ILE A 31 -5.62 -5.40 -6.12
CA ILE A 31 -6.76 -4.49 -6.16
C ILE A 31 -6.43 -3.34 -7.11
N PRO A 32 -7.13 -3.24 -8.26
CA PRO A 32 -6.81 -2.20 -9.26
C PRO A 32 -6.87 -0.77 -8.71
N SER A 33 -7.71 -0.51 -7.72
CA SER A 33 -7.85 0.82 -7.14
C SER A 33 -6.85 1.12 -6.04
N CYS A 34 -5.95 0.18 -5.70
CA CYS A 34 -4.93 0.40 -4.68
C CYS A 34 -3.67 0.98 -5.32
N PHE A 35 -3.26 2.15 -4.86
CA PHE A 35 -2.07 2.83 -5.41
C PHE A 35 -0.95 2.95 -4.40
N SER A 36 -1.25 2.83 -3.13
CA SER A 36 -0.26 2.88 -2.08
C SER A 36 -0.80 2.19 -0.83
N TYR A 37 0.04 2.05 0.17
CA TYR A 37 -0.38 1.41 1.40
C TYR A 37 0.50 1.83 2.57
N ASN A 38 -0.08 1.81 3.76
CA ASN A 38 0.64 2.02 5.01
C ASN A 38 0.76 0.68 5.73
N VAL A 39 1.94 0.38 6.26
CA VAL A 39 2.16 -0.83 7.05
C VAL A 39 2.70 -0.42 8.41
N ALA A 40 2.18 -1.00 9.47
CA ALA A 40 2.70 -0.78 10.80
C ALA A 40 4.20 -1.13 10.84
N ALA A 41 4.99 -0.26 11.47
CA ALA A 41 6.43 -0.45 11.58
C ALA A 41 6.79 -1.58 12.55
N PHE A 42 5.92 -1.83 13.52
CA PHE A 42 6.15 -2.81 14.56
C PHE A 42 4.91 -3.67 14.77
N PRO A 43 5.10 -4.98 15.05
CA PRO A 43 3.96 -5.87 15.25
C PRO A 43 3.19 -5.54 16.53
N ASP A 44 1.92 -5.94 16.54
CA ASP A 44 1.07 -5.83 17.73
C ASP A 44 1.39 -6.99 18.69
N VAL A 45 0.59 -7.09 19.77
CA VAL A 45 0.81 -8.11 20.80
C VAL A 45 0.69 -9.53 20.27
N ASN A 46 0.03 -9.71 19.13
CA ASN A 46 -0.15 -11.01 18.50
C ASN A 46 0.84 -11.26 17.36
N GLY A 47 1.82 -10.35 17.19
CA GLY A 47 2.81 -10.48 16.13
C GLY A 47 2.30 -10.10 14.76
N LYS A 48 1.20 -9.34 14.67
CA LYS A 48 0.58 -8.93 13.41
C LYS A 48 0.89 -7.48 13.10
N LEU A 49 0.93 -7.16 11.80
CA LEU A 49 1.15 -5.81 11.30
C LEU A 49 -0.14 -5.30 10.68
N LEU A 50 -0.55 -4.08 11.02
CA LEU A 50 -1.69 -3.46 10.37
C LEU A 50 -1.31 -3.01 8.97
N CYS A 51 -2.13 -3.37 7.99
CA CYS A 51 -1.95 -3.01 6.59
C CYS A 51 -3.16 -2.19 6.16
N GLU A 52 -2.93 -1.00 5.62
CA GLU A 52 -3.99 -0.12 5.12
C GLU A 52 -3.77 0.13 3.63
N LEU A 53 -4.75 -0.27 2.82
CA LEU A 53 -4.68 -0.11 1.36
C LEU A 53 -5.33 1.23 0.99
N LEU A 54 -4.66 2.01 0.14
CA LEU A 54 -5.04 3.38 -0.14
C LEU A 54 -5.34 3.61 -1.62
N PRO A 55 -6.37 4.43 -1.92
CA PRO A 55 -6.80 4.66 -3.31
C PRO A 55 -6.04 5.78 -4.02
N SER A 56 -4.99 6.31 -3.42
CA SER A 56 -4.21 7.40 -3.99
C SER A 56 -2.79 7.33 -3.45
N ASP A 57 -1.96 8.30 -3.82
CA ASP A 57 -0.56 8.33 -3.41
C ASP A 57 -0.22 9.64 -2.70
N LYS A 58 1.02 9.70 -2.19
CA LYS A 58 1.48 10.87 -1.44
C LYS A 58 1.64 12.12 -2.31
N TYR A 59 1.81 11.94 -3.60
CA TYR A 59 2.02 13.08 -4.50
C TYR A 59 0.73 13.86 -4.72
N ASN A 60 -0.41 13.20 -4.65
CA ASN A 60 -1.72 13.83 -4.75
C ASN A 60 -2.28 14.23 -3.39
N ASN A 61 -1.60 13.89 -2.30
CA ASN A 61 -2.08 14.11 -0.93
C ASN A 61 -0.96 14.55 -0.02
N SER A 62 -0.07 15.41 -0.52
CA SER A 62 1.13 15.79 0.21
C SER A 62 0.83 16.48 1.54
N ASP A 63 -0.29 17.15 1.66
CA ASP A 63 -0.70 17.84 2.89
C ASP A 63 -1.12 16.88 4.00
N THR A 64 -1.39 15.61 3.67
CA THR A 64 -1.75 14.58 4.66
C THR A 64 -0.67 13.50 4.78
N PHE A 65 0.47 13.72 4.15
CA PHE A 65 1.60 12.79 4.23
C PHE A 65 2.60 13.32 5.26
N ASN A 66 2.78 12.60 6.35
CA ASN A 66 3.55 13.07 7.49
C ASN A 66 4.50 12.01 8.02
N ALA A 67 5.50 12.47 8.75
CA ALA A 67 6.38 11.56 9.47
C ALA A 67 5.57 10.80 10.53
N SER A 68 5.95 9.56 10.79
CA SER A 68 5.28 8.71 11.76
C SER A 68 6.32 7.79 12.39
N GLN A 69 6.18 7.51 13.67
CA GLN A 69 7.02 6.53 14.34
C GLN A 69 6.38 5.15 14.34
N GLU A 70 5.15 5.04 13.82
CA GLU A 70 4.35 3.82 13.91
C GLU A 70 4.13 3.13 12.57
N PHE A 71 4.41 3.80 11.45
CA PHE A 71 4.13 3.28 10.13
C PHE A 71 5.25 3.52 9.14
N HIS A 72 5.27 2.68 8.11
CA HIS A 72 6.01 2.90 6.87
C HIS A 72 5.02 3.03 5.75
N HIS A 73 5.31 3.91 4.78
CA HIS A 73 4.44 4.11 3.63
C HIS A 73 5.13 3.59 2.38
N PHE A 74 4.35 2.88 1.54
CA PHE A 74 4.83 2.35 0.27
C PHE A 74 3.90 2.83 -0.83
N TYR A 75 4.42 3.03 -2.02
CA TYR A 75 3.59 3.32 -3.18
C TYR A 75 3.98 2.41 -4.33
N ILE A 76 3.01 2.21 -5.23
CA ILE A 76 3.20 1.39 -6.42
C ILE A 76 3.64 2.32 -7.54
N PRO A 77 4.87 2.18 -8.08
CA PRO A 77 5.31 3.03 -9.19
C PRO A 77 4.40 2.87 -10.40
N VAL A 78 4.17 3.99 -11.12
CA VAL A 78 3.29 4.00 -12.29
C VAL A 78 3.73 2.95 -13.31
N SER A 79 5.02 2.85 -13.58
CA SER A 79 5.53 1.88 -14.55
C SER A 79 5.19 0.45 -14.15
N GLN A 80 5.30 0.14 -12.87
CA GLN A 80 4.98 -1.20 -12.36
C GLN A 80 3.49 -1.47 -12.42
N THR A 81 2.67 -0.49 -12.07
CA THR A 81 1.22 -0.59 -12.16
C THR A 81 0.79 -0.82 -13.59
N THR A 82 1.36 -0.07 -14.52
CA THR A 82 1.06 -0.21 -15.94
C THR A 82 1.40 -1.61 -16.43
N TYR A 83 2.56 -2.11 -16.05
CA TYR A 83 3.00 -3.44 -16.44
C TYR A 83 2.01 -4.51 -15.96
N LEU A 84 1.62 -4.44 -14.71
CA LEU A 84 0.68 -5.41 -14.14
C LEU A 84 -0.69 -5.31 -14.79
N SER A 85 -1.15 -4.10 -15.05
CA SER A 85 -2.42 -3.89 -15.73
C SER A 85 -2.42 -4.52 -17.13
N GLN A 86 -1.31 -4.37 -17.85
CA GLN A 86 -1.17 -4.97 -19.18
C GLN A 86 -1.18 -6.48 -19.11
N LEU A 87 -0.53 -7.06 -18.13
CA LEU A 87 -0.53 -8.52 -17.95
C LEU A 87 -1.94 -9.05 -17.68
N PHE A 88 -2.66 -8.42 -16.78
CA PHE A 88 -4.02 -8.83 -16.42
C PHE A 88 -4.97 -8.64 -17.59
N HIS A 89 -4.86 -7.52 -18.27
CA HIS A 89 -5.69 -7.24 -19.44
C HIS A 89 -5.47 -8.30 -20.53
N TRP A 90 -4.21 -8.65 -20.76
CA TRP A 90 -3.86 -9.65 -21.74
C TRP A 90 -4.49 -11.00 -21.40
N LYS A 91 -4.48 -11.38 -20.12
CA LYS A 91 -5.12 -12.62 -19.67
C LYS A 91 -6.62 -12.59 -19.85
N ASP A 92 -7.23 -11.44 -19.57
CA ASP A 92 -8.67 -11.30 -19.65
C ASP A 92 -9.20 -11.33 -21.07
N ASN A 93 -8.34 -11.05 -22.03
CA ASN A 93 -8.72 -11.07 -23.44
C ASN A 93 -8.72 -12.46 -24.06
N LYS A 94 -8.44 -13.44 -23.28
CA LYS A 94 -8.51 -14.83 -23.72
C LYS A 94 -9.87 -15.44 -23.43
#